data_7b19fd48249857d52340fb2c52eb5831
#
_entry.id   7b19fd48249857d52340fb2c52eb5831
#
_cell.length_a   1.000
_cell.length_b   1.000
_cell.length_c   1.000
_cell.angle_alpha   90.00
_cell.angle_beta   90.00
_cell.angle_gamma   90.00
#
_symmetry.space_group_name_H-M   'P 1'
#
loop_
_entity.id
_entity.type
_entity.pdbx_description
1 polymer ?
#
loop_
_entity_poly.entity_id
_entity_poly.type
_entity_poly.pdbx_seq_one_letter_code
_entity_poly.pdbx_strand_id
1 'polypeptide(L)'
;GLCFASCDDCGNSEKAVDNRHIAEEKAIALIKKLPTLRQTLATDVAAIYNGDPAASNFGEIISCYPAIKAMVNYRVAHELLLMDVPLIPRMLTELAHSETGIDIHPAAQIGQYFAIDHGTGVVIGATCIIGDNVKLYQGVTFGARSFPKDENGTPIKGIYRHPILENRSEEHTSELQ
;
A
#
# COMPACT_ATOMS: atom_id res chain seq x y z
N GLY A 1 18.91 10.66 9.13
CA GLY A 1 17.58 11.03 9.54
C GLY A 1 17.04 12.12 8.64
N LEU A 2 15.93 11.86 7.94
CA LEU A 2 15.24 12.89 7.18
C LEU A 2 14.50 13.80 8.18
N CYS A 3 15.09 14.95 8.49
CA CYS A 3 14.43 16.00 9.27
C CYS A 3 13.55 16.81 8.29
N PHE A 4 12.25 16.55 8.29
CA PHE A 4 11.25 17.34 7.54
C PHE A 4 10.40 18.22 8.46
N ALA A 5 10.90 18.55 9.64
CA ALA A 5 10.44 19.74 10.33
C ALA A 5 10.92 20.97 9.53
N SER A 6 10.18 22.08 9.58
CA SER A 6 10.54 23.32 8.91
C SER A 6 12.04 23.62 9.04
N CYS A 7 12.63 24.29 8.06
CA CYS A 7 14.08 24.63 8.01
C CYS A 7 14.65 25.22 9.30
N ASP A 8 13.81 25.77 10.17
CA ASP A 8 14.17 26.37 11.45
C ASP A 8 14.57 25.34 12.52
N ASP A 9 14.18 24.06 12.38
CA ASP A 9 14.45 23.01 13.36
C ASP A 9 15.78 22.25 13.12
N CYS A 10 16.43 22.42 11.98
CA CYS A 10 17.67 21.69 11.63
C CYS A 10 18.90 22.11 12.41
N GLY A 11 18.83 23.22 13.17
CA GLY A 11 19.96 23.77 13.94
C GLY A 11 19.95 23.46 15.43
N ASN A 12 18.91 22.80 15.97
CA ASN A 12 18.80 22.53 17.40
C ASN A 12 19.32 21.11 17.72
N SER A 13 20.46 21.01 18.41
CA SER A 13 21.14 19.74 18.73
C SER A 13 20.27 18.83 19.63
N GLU A 14 19.47 19.38 20.53
CA GLU A 14 18.59 18.60 21.41
C GLU A 14 17.46 17.96 20.64
N LYS A 15 16.79 18.68 19.73
CA LYS A 15 15.75 18.12 18.84
C LYS A 15 16.32 17.08 17.87
N ALA A 16 17.57 17.24 17.42
CA ALA A 16 18.20 16.26 16.55
C ALA A 16 18.48 14.94 17.27
N VAL A 17 18.82 14.97 18.55
CA VAL A 17 19.01 13.77 19.40
C VAL A 17 17.67 13.07 19.62
N ASP A 18 16.60 13.82 19.92
CA ASP A 18 15.26 13.29 20.13
C ASP A 18 14.72 12.62 18.86
N ASN A 19 14.84 13.27 17.71
CA ASN A 19 14.44 12.71 16.42
C ASN A 19 15.19 11.41 16.06
N ARG A 20 16.46 11.30 16.46
CA ARG A 20 17.26 10.08 16.26
C ARG A 20 16.72 8.93 17.11
N HIS A 21 16.41 9.18 18.37
CA HIS A 21 15.84 8.18 19.27
C HIS A 21 14.50 7.69 18.75
N ILE A 22 13.60 8.60 18.35
CA ILE A 22 12.30 8.26 17.76
C ILE A 22 12.49 7.40 16.49
N ALA A 23 13.45 7.75 15.63
CA ALA A 23 13.72 6.97 14.42
C ALA A 23 14.23 5.55 14.74
N GLU A 24 15.10 5.41 15.75
CA GLU A 24 15.60 4.11 16.22
C GLU A 24 14.47 3.25 16.80
N GLU A 25 13.58 3.82 17.60
CA GLU A 25 12.40 3.11 18.14
C GLU A 25 11.49 2.60 17.03
N LYS A 26 11.17 3.45 16.04
CA LYS A 26 10.33 3.06 14.89
C LYS A 26 11.00 1.99 14.03
N ALA A 27 12.31 2.06 13.84
CA ALA A 27 13.07 1.04 13.12
C ALA A 27 13.03 -0.31 13.84
N ILE A 28 13.23 -0.32 15.16
CA ILE A 28 13.11 -1.53 15.99
C ILE A 28 11.69 -2.10 15.94
N ALA A 29 10.67 -1.24 16.01
CA ALA A 29 9.27 -1.65 15.91
C ALA A 29 8.97 -2.31 14.55
N LEU A 30 9.47 -1.75 13.45
CA LEU A 30 9.34 -2.34 12.13
C LEU A 30 10.04 -3.71 12.04
N ILE A 31 11.27 -3.83 12.57
CA ILE A 31 11.99 -5.12 12.59
C ILE A 31 11.16 -6.19 13.33
N LYS A 32 10.53 -5.85 14.44
CA LYS A 32 9.65 -6.77 15.18
C LYS A 32 8.40 -7.17 14.39
N LYS A 33 7.97 -6.37 13.43
CA LYS A 33 6.83 -6.65 12.54
C LYS A 33 7.18 -7.55 11.35
N LEU A 34 8.46 -7.70 10.99
CA LEU A 34 8.88 -8.47 9.82
C LEU A 34 8.35 -9.91 9.78
N PRO A 35 8.28 -10.67 10.90
CA PRO A 35 7.69 -12.02 10.86
C PRO A 35 6.22 -12.02 10.44
N THR A 36 5.42 -11.08 10.95
CA THR A 36 4.00 -10.94 10.61
C THR A 36 3.83 -10.49 9.17
N LEU A 37 4.61 -9.50 8.71
CA LEU A 37 4.61 -9.04 7.32
C LEU A 37 4.93 -10.18 6.36
N ARG A 38 5.94 -11.01 6.69
CA ARG A 38 6.28 -12.19 5.90
C ARG A 38 5.13 -13.19 5.83
N GLN A 39 4.42 -13.44 6.93
CA GLN A 39 3.26 -14.33 6.96
C GLN A 39 2.15 -13.80 6.06
N THR A 40 1.81 -12.51 6.17
CA THR A 40 0.79 -11.89 5.32
C THR A 40 1.17 -11.93 3.84
N LEU A 41 2.41 -11.61 3.48
CA LEU A 41 2.90 -11.73 2.11
C LEU A 41 2.87 -13.16 1.59
N ALA A 42 3.11 -14.16 2.44
CA ALA A 42 2.99 -15.56 2.05
C ALA A 42 1.53 -15.94 1.71
N THR A 43 0.52 -15.32 2.37
CA THR A 43 -0.88 -15.51 1.98
C THR A 43 -1.19 -14.88 0.63
N ASP A 44 -0.59 -13.72 0.31
CA ASP A 44 -0.76 -13.07 -1.00
C ASP A 44 -0.14 -13.92 -2.12
N VAL A 45 1.05 -14.47 -1.90
CA VAL A 45 1.70 -15.41 -2.84
C VAL A 45 0.83 -16.66 -3.04
N ALA A 46 0.26 -17.22 -1.97
CA ALA A 46 -0.63 -18.37 -2.06
C ALA A 46 -1.91 -18.06 -2.83
N ALA A 47 -2.49 -16.86 -2.64
CA ALA A 47 -3.67 -16.42 -3.38
C ALA A 47 -3.39 -16.32 -4.89
N ILE A 48 -2.26 -15.74 -5.27
CA ILE A 48 -1.84 -15.66 -6.68
C ILE A 48 -1.63 -17.06 -7.25
N TYR A 49 -0.91 -17.94 -6.55
CA TYR A 49 -0.66 -19.32 -7.01
C TYR A 49 -1.94 -20.11 -7.24
N ASN A 50 -2.90 -19.99 -6.33
CA ASN A 50 -4.18 -20.68 -6.43
C ASN A 50 -5.12 -20.08 -7.49
N GLY A 51 -4.96 -18.80 -7.79
CA GLY A 51 -5.82 -18.06 -8.71
C GLY A 51 -5.29 -17.93 -10.14
N ASP A 52 -4.03 -18.26 -10.39
CA ASP A 52 -3.39 -18.17 -11.71
C ASP A 52 -2.97 -19.55 -12.22
N PRO A 53 -3.69 -20.14 -13.22
CA PRO A 53 -3.34 -21.42 -13.77
C PRO A 53 -2.00 -21.43 -14.54
N ALA A 54 -1.44 -20.28 -14.88
CA ALA A 54 -0.14 -20.16 -15.55
C ALA A 54 1.04 -20.19 -14.58
N ALA A 55 0.81 -19.99 -13.27
CA ALA A 55 1.86 -19.97 -12.26
C ALA A 55 2.45 -21.36 -12.02
N SER A 56 3.73 -21.55 -12.33
CA SER A 56 4.41 -22.86 -12.22
C SER A 56 4.75 -23.23 -10.78
N ASN A 57 5.15 -22.25 -9.96
CA ASN A 57 5.58 -22.44 -8.58
C ASN A 57 5.66 -21.10 -7.81
N PHE A 58 5.78 -21.18 -6.48
CA PHE A 58 5.91 -20.00 -5.63
C PHE A 58 7.16 -19.16 -5.92
N GLY A 59 8.27 -19.79 -6.30
CA GLY A 59 9.52 -19.08 -6.63
C GLY A 59 9.37 -18.15 -7.81
N GLU A 60 8.66 -18.59 -8.85
CA GLU A 60 8.33 -17.76 -10.01
C GLU A 60 7.49 -16.53 -9.61
N ILE A 61 6.44 -16.75 -8.82
CA ILE A 61 5.57 -15.64 -8.35
C ILE A 61 6.39 -14.63 -7.56
N ILE A 62 7.20 -15.08 -6.61
CA ILE A 62 7.99 -14.20 -5.75
C ILE A 62 9.02 -13.40 -6.56
N SER A 63 9.61 -14.00 -7.59
CA SER A 63 10.73 -13.40 -8.31
C SER A 63 10.33 -12.60 -9.55
N CYS A 64 9.18 -12.91 -10.15
CA CYS A 64 8.82 -12.40 -11.47
C CYS A 64 7.52 -11.57 -11.49
N TYR A 65 6.58 -11.81 -10.56
CA TYR A 65 5.28 -11.15 -10.64
C TYR A 65 5.35 -9.71 -10.09
N PRO A 66 4.98 -8.70 -10.90
CA PRO A 66 4.99 -7.30 -10.46
C PRO A 66 4.05 -7.04 -9.28
N ALA A 67 2.96 -7.80 -9.18
CA ALA A 67 2.03 -7.72 -8.07
C ALA A 67 2.71 -7.94 -6.71
N ILE A 68 3.61 -8.92 -6.59
CA ILE A 68 4.33 -9.19 -5.33
C ILE A 68 5.26 -8.03 -4.98
N LYS A 69 5.93 -7.43 -5.97
CA LYS A 69 6.76 -6.24 -5.74
C LYS A 69 5.92 -5.07 -5.21
N ALA A 70 4.75 -4.83 -5.81
CA ALA A 70 3.83 -3.80 -5.35
C ALA A 70 3.33 -4.08 -3.92
N MET A 71 2.95 -5.34 -3.62
CA MET A 71 2.46 -5.74 -2.30
C MET A 71 3.52 -5.67 -1.21
N VAL A 72 4.78 -6.05 -1.48
CA VAL A 72 5.88 -5.90 -0.53
C VAL A 72 6.06 -4.44 -0.14
N ASN A 73 6.14 -3.55 -1.13
CA ASN A 73 6.30 -2.11 -0.86
C ASN A 73 5.09 -1.54 -0.12
N TYR A 74 3.86 -1.89 -0.54
CA TYR A 74 2.64 -1.43 0.11
C TYR A 74 2.56 -1.88 1.57
N ARG A 75 2.74 -3.18 1.86
CA ARG A 75 2.58 -3.69 3.24
C ARG A 75 3.62 -3.11 4.19
N VAL A 76 4.86 -2.92 3.73
CA VAL A 76 5.90 -2.22 4.51
C VAL A 76 5.54 -0.74 4.70
N ALA A 77 5.10 -0.07 3.64
CA ALA A 77 4.68 1.33 3.68
C ALA A 77 3.49 1.54 4.61
N HIS A 78 2.51 0.63 4.60
CA HIS A 78 1.35 0.67 5.47
C HIS A 78 1.75 0.60 6.96
N GLU A 79 2.62 -0.33 7.34
CA GLU A 79 3.12 -0.41 8.73
C GLU A 79 3.90 0.83 9.14
N LEU A 80 4.74 1.38 8.26
CA LEU A 80 5.44 2.64 8.52
C LEU A 80 4.47 3.83 8.67
N LEU A 81 3.40 3.86 7.88
CA LEU A 81 2.36 4.88 8.01
C LEU A 81 1.65 4.78 9.35
N LEU A 82 1.29 3.57 9.79
CA LEU A 82 0.68 3.32 11.09
C LEU A 82 1.59 3.69 12.28
N MET A 83 2.90 3.75 12.04
CA MET A 83 3.90 4.23 12.99
C MET A 83 4.16 5.74 12.88
N ASP A 84 3.35 6.49 12.13
CA ASP A 84 3.55 7.93 11.89
C ASP A 84 4.94 8.29 11.34
N VAL A 85 5.49 7.44 10.46
CA VAL A 85 6.72 7.75 9.74
C VAL A 85 6.39 8.68 8.57
N PRO A 86 6.95 9.90 8.52
CA PRO A 86 6.62 10.84 7.46
C PRO A 86 7.29 10.45 6.13
N LEU A 87 6.65 10.72 5.01
CA LEU A 87 7.11 10.63 3.62
C LEU A 87 7.55 9.25 3.13
N ILE A 88 8.34 8.49 3.90
CA ILE A 88 8.87 7.18 3.50
C ILE A 88 7.77 6.23 3.01
N PRO A 89 6.60 6.10 3.69
CA PRO A 89 5.50 5.27 3.20
C PRO A 89 5.09 5.63 1.77
N ARG A 90 4.93 6.92 1.50
CA ARG A 90 4.53 7.39 0.17
C ARG A 90 5.64 7.17 -0.87
N MET A 91 6.89 7.39 -0.50
CA MET A 91 8.03 7.15 -1.40
C MET A 91 8.12 5.68 -1.82
N LEU A 92 7.87 4.73 -0.90
CA LEU A 92 7.88 3.30 -1.20
C LEU A 92 6.77 2.91 -2.18
N THR A 93 5.55 3.41 -1.97
CA THR A 93 4.44 3.09 -2.87
C THR A 93 4.57 3.76 -4.24
N GLU A 94 5.11 4.98 -4.33
CA GLU A 94 5.40 5.63 -5.62
C GLU A 94 6.53 4.92 -6.39
N LEU A 95 7.55 4.42 -5.68
CA LEU A 95 8.59 3.59 -6.30
C LEU A 95 7.97 2.33 -6.93
N ALA A 96 7.13 1.62 -6.17
CA ALA A 96 6.44 0.44 -6.66
C ALA A 96 5.53 0.78 -7.86
N HIS A 97 4.77 1.86 -7.78
CA HIS A 97 3.92 2.34 -8.87
C HIS A 97 4.72 2.60 -10.15
N SER A 98 5.85 3.31 -10.05
CA SER A 98 6.71 3.61 -11.20
C SER A 98 7.28 2.38 -11.88
N GLU A 99 7.52 1.30 -11.13
CA GLU A 99 8.13 0.07 -11.64
C GLU A 99 7.12 -0.98 -12.12
N THR A 100 5.90 -0.97 -11.55
CA THR A 100 4.90 -2.03 -11.78
C THR A 100 3.64 -1.54 -12.50
N GLY A 101 3.39 -0.24 -12.53
CA GLY A 101 2.12 0.33 -12.97
C GLY A 101 0.96 0.07 -12.01
N ILE A 102 1.23 -0.38 -10.76
CA ILE A 102 0.24 -0.66 -9.71
C ILE A 102 0.35 0.44 -8.65
N ASP A 103 -0.68 1.29 -8.54
CA ASP A 103 -0.74 2.40 -7.58
C ASP A 103 -1.57 2.01 -6.35
N ILE A 104 -0.92 1.77 -5.23
CA ILE A 104 -1.58 1.47 -3.95
C ILE A 104 -1.20 2.53 -2.92
N HIS A 105 -2.18 3.30 -2.47
CA HIS A 105 -1.92 4.28 -1.43
C HIS A 105 -1.60 3.59 -0.08
N PRO A 106 -0.57 4.02 0.68
CA PRO A 106 -0.16 3.33 1.91
C PRO A 106 -1.23 3.34 3.02
N ALA A 107 -2.21 4.24 2.97
CA ALA A 107 -3.33 4.29 3.92
C ALA A 107 -4.48 3.34 3.58
N ALA A 108 -4.51 2.71 2.42
CA ALA A 108 -5.49 1.69 2.10
C ALA A 108 -5.40 0.53 3.11
N GLN A 109 -6.54 -0.09 3.42
CA GLN A 109 -6.59 -1.26 4.29
C GLN A 109 -6.86 -2.49 3.41
N ILE A 110 -5.92 -3.43 3.38
CA ILE A 110 -6.02 -4.64 2.54
C ILE A 110 -5.82 -5.87 3.42
N GLY A 111 -6.80 -6.76 3.38
CA GLY A 111 -6.80 -8.03 4.11
C GLY A 111 -5.73 -9.02 3.63
N GLN A 112 -5.88 -10.29 4.02
CA GLN A 112 -4.98 -11.39 3.66
C GLN A 112 -5.47 -12.09 2.37
N TYR A 113 -4.58 -12.90 1.78
CA TYR A 113 -4.88 -13.61 0.52
C TYR A 113 -5.31 -12.67 -0.60
N PHE A 114 -4.67 -11.52 -0.68
CA PHE A 114 -4.95 -10.55 -1.72
C PHE A 114 -4.12 -10.85 -2.98
N ALA A 115 -4.79 -10.93 -4.13
CA ALA A 115 -4.17 -11.21 -5.40
C ALA A 115 -4.42 -10.09 -6.42
N ILE A 116 -3.39 -9.74 -7.17
CA ILE A 116 -3.51 -8.89 -8.36
C ILE A 116 -2.96 -9.69 -9.53
N ASP A 117 -3.77 -9.87 -10.57
CA ASP A 117 -3.38 -10.54 -11.80
C ASP A 117 -3.06 -9.49 -12.87
N HIS A 118 -1.91 -9.64 -13.56
CA HIS A 118 -1.27 -8.65 -14.44
C HIS A 118 -0.99 -7.32 -13.75
N GLY A 119 -2.00 -6.59 -13.31
CA GLY A 119 -1.94 -5.44 -12.41
C GLY A 119 -1.73 -4.08 -13.06
N THR A 120 -1.29 -3.99 -14.31
CA THR A 120 -1.07 -2.69 -14.98
C THR A 120 -2.31 -1.81 -14.90
N GLY A 121 -2.15 -0.58 -14.39
CA GLY A 121 -3.23 0.39 -14.26
C GLY A 121 -4.19 0.15 -13.08
N VAL A 122 -3.86 -0.77 -12.16
CA VAL A 122 -4.60 -0.88 -10.88
C VAL A 122 -4.34 0.34 -10.02
N VAL A 123 -5.42 0.94 -9.49
CA VAL A 123 -5.34 2.09 -8.57
C VAL A 123 -6.17 1.80 -7.32
N ILE A 124 -5.56 1.88 -6.14
CA ILE A 124 -6.21 1.68 -4.85
C ILE A 124 -6.01 2.93 -3.98
N GLY A 125 -7.09 3.68 -3.78
CA GLY A 125 -7.07 4.97 -3.09
C GLY A 125 -6.97 4.87 -1.56
N ALA A 126 -6.63 5.99 -0.93
CA ALA A 126 -6.25 6.10 0.49
C ALA A 126 -7.27 5.56 1.50
N THR A 127 -8.56 5.65 1.23
CA THR A 127 -9.61 5.21 2.14
C THR A 127 -10.33 3.94 1.67
N CYS A 128 -9.71 3.19 0.75
CA CYS A 128 -10.20 1.85 0.38
C CYS A 128 -10.07 0.91 1.57
N ILE A 129 -11.09 0.06 1.72
CA ILE A 129 -11.09 -1.07 2.63
C ILE A 129 -11.38 -2.31 1.79
N ILE A 130 -10.42 -3.23 1.76
CA ILE A 130 -10.48 -4.46 0.97
C ILE A 130 -10.36 -5.62 1.94
N GLY A 131 -11.34 -6.52 1.89
CA GLY A 131 -11.41 -7.69 2.75
C GLY A 131 -10.39 -8.79 2.39
N ASP A 132 -10.59 -9.97 2.96
CA ASP A 132 -9.76 -11.13 2.70
C ASP A 132 -10.17 -11.87 1.42
N ASN A 133 -9.21 -12.55 0.78
CA ASN A 133 -9.44 -13.38 -0.42
C ASN A 133 -10.02 -12.58 -1.60
N VAL A 134 -9.54 -11.37 -1.81
CA VAL A 134 -9.95 -10.52 -2.93
C VAL A 134 -8.95 -10.66 -4.08
N LYS A 135 -9.46 -10.81 -5.30
CA LYS A 135 -8.66 -10.83 -6.53
C LYS A 135 -9.02 -9.65 -7.42
N LEU A 136 -8.00 -8.95 -7.91
CA LEU A 136 -8.12 -7.84 -8.86
C LEU A 136 -7.39 -8.18 -10.16
N TYR A 137 -7.88 -7.63 -11.24
CA TYR A 137 -7.24 -7.69 -12.55
C TYR A 137 -6.73 -6.32 -12.98
N GLN A 138 -6.00 -6.28 -14.09
CA GLN A 138 -5.45 -5.06 -14.65
C GLN A 138 -6.53 -3.98 -14.87
N GLY A 139 -6.15 -2.71 -14.73
CA GLY A 139 -7.00 -1.57 -15.00
C GLY A 139 -8.11 -1.29 -13.98
N VAL A 140 -8.26 -2.13 -12.94
CA VAL A 140 -9.25 -1.88 -11.88
C VAL A 140 -8.87 -0.62 -11.10
N THR A 141 -9.82 0.31 -10.96
CA THR A 141 -9.59 1.59 -10.29
C THR A 141 -10.57 1.80 -9.13
N PHE A 142 -10.05 1.81 -7.91
CA PHE A 142 -10.76 2.21 -6.70
C PHE A 142 -10.45 3.66 -6.35
N GLY A 143 -10.78 4.56 -7.28
CA GLY A 143 -10.68 6.00 -7.11
C GLY A 143 -11.86 6.59 -6.37
N ALA A 144 -11.74 7.87 -6.00
CA ALA A 144 -12.85 8.61 -5.43
C ALA A 144 -13.88 8.98 -6.51
N ARG A 145 -15.15 8.66 -6.26
CA ARG A 145 -16.26 8.99 -7.17
C ARG A 145 -16.54 10.50 -7.19
N SER A 146 -16.29 11.20 -6.10
CA SER A 146 -16.50 12.64 -5.98
C SER A 146 -15.54 13.25 -4.94
N PHE A 147 -15.30 14.54 -5.07
CA PHE A 147 -14.49 15.33 -4.15
C PHE A 147 -15.37 16.42 -3.54
N PRO A 148 -16.03 16.17 -2.39
CA PRO A 148 -16.77 17.19 -1.67
C PRO A 148 -15.89 18.40 -1.38
N LYS A 149 -16.44 19.61 -1.54
CA LYS A 149 -15.75 20.87 -1.35
C LYS A 149 -16.36 21.62 -0.18
N ASP A 150 -15.55 22.41 0.51
CA ASP A 150 -15.98 23.37 1.51
C ASP A 150 -16.64 24.61 0.88
N GLU A 151 -17.06 25.55 1.72
CA GLU A 151 -17.70 26.80 1.29
C GLU A 151 -16.80 27.68 0.41
N ASN A 152 -15.48 27.46 0.45
CA ASN A 152 -14.48 28.16 -0.34
C ASN A 152 -14.12 27.44 -1.64
N GLY A 153 -14.77 26.30 -1.92
CA GLY A 153 -14.48 25.49 -3.10
C GLY A 153 -13.24 24.59 -2.98
N THR A 154 -12.64 24.47 -1.78
CA THR A 154 -11.48 23.64 -1.52
C THR A 154 -11.92 22.20 -1.20
N PRO A 155 -11.28 21.14 -1.79
CA PRO A 155 -11.62 19.77 -1.47
C PRO A 155 -11.42 19.44 0.01
N ILE A 156 -12.45 18.86 0.64
CA ILE A 156 -12.41 18.43 2.04
C ILE A 156 -11.47 17.21 2.15
N LYS A 157 -10.46 17.32 3.02
CA LYS A 157 -9.48 16.25 3.27
C LYS A 157 -9.93 15.32 4.39
N GLY A 158 -9.37 14.08 4.41
CA GLY A 158 -9.56 13.15 5.53
C GLY A 158 -10.90 12.41 5.58
N ILE A 159 -11.77 12.58 4.58
CA ILE A 159 -13.07 11.87 4.52
C ILE A 159 -12.95 10.55 3.75
N TYR A 160 -13.79 9.58 4.11
CA TYR A 160 -13.95 8.35 3.34
C TYR A 160 -14.59 8.68 1.98
N ARG A 161 -13.94 8.25 0.89
CA ARG A 161 -14.37 8.56 -0.48
C ARG A 161 -14.07 7.46 -1.50
N HIS A 162 -13.49 6.34 -1.04
CA HIS A 162 -13.12 5.22 -1.90
C HIS A 162 -13.99 4.00 -1.59
N PRO A 163 -14.08 3.03 -2.51
CA PRO A 163 -14.88 1.82 -2.32
C PRO A 163 -14.45 0.97 -1.14
N ILE A 164 -15.42 0.18 -0.64
CA ILE A 164 -15.21 -0.90 0.32
C ILE A 164 -15.55 -2.20 -0.40
N LEU A 165 -14.61 -3.14 -0.43
CA LEU A 165 -14.77 -4.48 -0.99
C LEU A 165 -14.89 -5.49 0.15
N GLU A 166 -15.91 -6.31 0.10
CA GLU A 166 -16.10 -7.41 1.04
C GLU A 166 -15.17 -8.59 0.74
N ASN A 167 -15.11 -9.54 1.67
CA ASN A 167 -14.34 -10.76 1.51
C ASN A 167 -14.76 -11.55 0.26
N ARG A 168 -13.78 -12.14 -0.44
CA ARG A 168 -14.00 -12.99 -1.63
C ARG A 168 -14.57 -12.26 -2.85
N SER A 169 -14.35 -10.96 -2.93
CA SER A 169 -14.69 -10.21 -4.14
C SER A 169 -13.65 -10.47 -5.25
N GLU A 170 -14.13 -10.49 -6.48
CA GLU A 170 -13.29 -10.56 -7.69
C GLU A 170 -13.69 -9.42 -8.62
N GLU A 171 -12.74 -8.57 -8.96
CA GLU A 171 -13.00 -7.35 -9.71
C GLU A 171 -12.23 -7.33 -11.02
N HIS A 172 -12.93 -7.12 -12.10
CA HIS A 172 -12.41 -6.95 -13.45
C HIS A 172 -12.69 -5.53 -13.95
N THR A 173 -11.87 -5.03 -14.85
CA THR A 173 -12.33 -3.94 -15.73
C THR A 173 -13.54 -4.45 -16.49
N SER A 174 -14.67 -3.76 -16.35
CA SER A 174 -15.86 -4.07 -17.13
C SER A 174 -15.59 -3.77 -18.60
N GLU A 175 -15.04 -4.73 -19.35
CA GLU A 175 -15.24 -4.77 -20.78
C GLU A 175 -16.69 -5.20 -20.99
N LEU A 176 -17.51 -4.25 -21.43
CA LEU A 176 -18.80 -4.55 -21.98
C LEU A 176 -18.57 -5.42 -23.22
N GLN A 177 -18.78 -6.72 -23.07
CA GLN A 177 -19.01 -7.62 -24.21
C GLN A 177 -20.42 -7.43 -24.73
#